data_dbaf4362e81c88675ee7533c96c548d3
#
_entry.id   dbaf4362e81c88675ee7533c96c548d3
#
_cell.length_a   1.000
_cell.length_b   1.000
_cell.length_c   1.000
_cell.angle_alpha   90.00
_cell.angle_beta   90.00
_cell.angle_gamma   90.00
#
_symmetry.space_group_name_H-M   'P 1'
#
loop_
_entity.id
_entity.type
_entity.pdbx_description
1 polymer ?
#
loop_
_entity_poly.entity_id
_entity_poly.type
_entity_poly.pdbx_seq_one_letter_code
_entity_poly.pdbx_strand_id
1 'polypeptide(L)'
;MAFDPLLCRPILHSLPSAFKVNLRTARSGHWLENSILHLVDEAGSGQAGSKAVLAKLSEVLFVDTLRRYIAKLPDREVGWLAGARDPIVGKSLTLLHSRAEHPWTMAELAKEVGLSRSALLERFSRYLSEPPMTYLIRLRLQLAARALTATGRGVVEIASDVGYESEAAFNRAFKREFGLPPARYRRKQRTEGNNS
;
A
#
# COMPACT_ATOMS: atom_id res chain seq x y z
N MET A 1 1.31 13.94 0.46
CA MET A 1 1.68 12.65 -0.17
C MET A 1 0.40 12.14 -0.80
N ALA A 2 0.30 12.09 -2.12
CA ALA A 2 -0.94 11.69 -2.80
C ALA A 2 -1.17 10.19 -2.61
N PHE A 3 -2.43 9.81 -2.48
CA PHE A 3 -2.88 8.42 -2.42
C PHE A 3 -2.43 7.69 -3.69
N ASP A 4 -1.53 6.72 -3.57
CA ASP A 4 -1.00 6.00 -4.71
C ASP A 4 -1.75 4.69 -4.94
N PRO A 5 -2.49 4.56 -6.06
CA PRO A 5 -3.30 3.38 -6.34
C PRO A 5 -2.49 2.07 -6.39
N LEU A 6 -1.23 2.11 -6.82
CA LEU A 6 -0.39 0.90 -6.91
C LEU A 6 0.04 0.39 -5.54
N LEU A 7 0.41 1.30 -4.61
CA LEU A 7 0.77 0.94 -3.24
C LEU A 7 -0.45 0.58 -2.39
N CYS A 8 -1.61 1.14 -2.72
CA CYS A 8 -2.86 0.87 -2.02
C CYS A 8 -3.60 -0.37 -2.56
N ARG A 9 -3.15 -0.97 -3.65
CA ARG A 9 -3.77 -2.18 -4.21
C ARG A 9 -4.03 -3.29 -3.18
N PRO A 10 -3.08 -3.68 -2.32
CA PRO A 10 -3.35 -4.71 -1.31
C PRO A 10 -4.48 -4.32 -0.35
N ILE A 11 -4.54 -3.04 0.04
CA ILE A 11 -5.59 -2.49 0.89
C ILE A 11 -6.93 -2.53 0.15
N LEU A 12 -6.98 -1.95 -1.05
CA LEU A 12 -8.21 -1.83 -1.85
C LEU A 12 -8.80 -3.19 -2.22
N HIS A 13 -7.95 -4.18 -2.56
CA HIS A 13 -8.40 -5.56 -2.84
C HIS A 13 -8.87 -6.32 -1.60
N SER A 14 -8.46 -5.89 -0.40
CA SER A 14 -8.88 -6.47 0.87
C SER A 14 -10.14 -5.82 1.43
N LEU A 15 -10.61 -4.72 0.83
CA LEU A 15 -11.86 -4.09 1.23
C LEU A 15 -13.05 -4.78 0.55
N PRO A 16 -14.14 -5.01 1.28
CA PRO A 16 -15.39 -5.40 0.67
C PRO A 16 -15.93 -4.28 -0.23
N SER A 17 -16.79 -4.61 -1.18
CA SER A 17 -17.42 -3.63 -2.08
C SER A 17 -18.20 -2.53 -1.35
N ALA A 18 -18.67 -2.82 -0.14
CA ALA A 18 -19.30 -1.87 0.77
C ALA A 18 -19.09 -2.30 2.22
N PHE A 19 -18.86 -1.34 3.11
CA PHE A 19 -18.81 -1.56 4.56
C PHE A 19 -19.46 -0.41 5.32
N LYS A 20 -20.01 -0.71 6.50
CA LYS A 20 -20.65 0.29 7.37
C LYS A 20 -19.73 0.64 8.53
N VAL A 21 -19.51 1.93 8.74
CA VAL A 21 -18.81 2.46 9.91
C VAL A 21 -19.80 3.29 10.72
N ASN A 22 -20.01 2.93 12.00
CA ASN A 22 -20.82 3.74 12.89
C ASN A 22 -20.00 4.94 13.40
N LEU A 23 -20.41 6.14 13.04
CA LEU A 23 -19.73 7.38 13.39
C LEU A 23 -20.03 7.81 14.83
N ARG A 24 -21.16 7.37 15.39
CA ARG A 24 -21.66 7.85 16.72
C ARG A 24 -20.99 7.19 17.92
N THR A 25 -20.26 6.11 17.76
CA THR A 25 -19.71 5.31 18.88
C THR A 25 -18.32 5.72 19.38
N ALA A 26 -17.72 6.79 18.86
CA ALA A 26 -16.40 7.23 19.28
C ALA A 26 -16.35 8.74 19.51
N ARG A 27 -15.46 9.21 20.43
CA ARG A 27 -15.20 10.63 20.68
C ARG A 27 -14.96 11.48 19.41
N SER A 28 -14.45 10.87 18.36
CA SER A 28 -14.19 11.49 17.06
C SER A 28 -15.33 11.33 16.04
N GLY A 29 -16.49 10.81 16.42
CA GLY A 29 -17.64 10.64 15.52
C GLY A 29 -18.18 11.96 14.98
N HIS A 30 -18.33 12.94 15.85
CA HIS A 30 -18.75 14.30 15.47
C HIS A 30 -17.76 14.99 14.52
N TRP A 31 -16.45 14.74 14.69
CA TRP A 31 -15.46 15.29 13.78
C TRP A 31 -15.62 14.75 12.37
N LEU A 32 -15.84 13.44 12.20
CA LEU A 32 -16.08 12.82 10.89
C LEU A 32 -17.35 13.36 10.23
N GLU A 33 -18.44 13.43 10.98
CA GLU A 33 -19.73 13.96 10.51
C GLU A 33 -19.59 15.42 10.04
N ASN A 34 -19.00 16.29 10.87
CA ASN A 34 -18.73 17.67 10.50
C ASN A 34 -17.78 17.81 9.31
N SER A 35 -16.77 16.94 9.22
CA SER A 35 -15.84 16.96 8.08
C SER A 35 -16.51 16.54 6.77
N ILE A 36 -17.47 15.61 6.80
CA ILE A 36 -18.27 15.23 5.62
C ILE A 36 -19.15 16.39 5.21
N LEU A 37 -19.83 17.06 6.15
CA LEU A 37 -20.64 18.25 5.85
C LEU A 37 -19.78 19.36 5.23
N HIS A 38 -18.61 19.61 5.82
CA HIS A 38 -17.66 20.59 5.25
C HIS A 38 -17.19 20.23 3.83
N LEU A 39 -16.98 18.95 3.55
CA LEU A 39 -16.66 18.49 2.18
C LEU A 39 -17.78 18.80 1.19
N VAL A 40 -19.03 18.61 1.61
CA VAL A 40 -20.20 18.90 0.74
C VAL A 40 -20.30 20.40 0.47
N ASP A 41 -20.14 21.23 1.48
CA ASP A 41 -20.16 22.69 1.38
C ASP A 41 -19.01 23.19 0.50
N GLU A 42 -17.80 22.69 0.70
CA GLU A 42 -16.61 23.05 -0.07
C GLU A 42 -16.73 22.65 -1.54
N ALA A 43 -17.36 21.50 -1.82
CA ALA A 43 -17.57 21.03 -3.19
C ALA A 43 -18.50 21.99 -3.99
N GLY A 44 -19.41 22.66 -3.29
CA GLY A 44 -20.34 23.66 -3.89
C GLY A 44 -19.79 25.08 -3.91
N SER A 45 -18.69 25.39 -3.20
CA SER A 45 -18.25 26.77 -2.95
C SER A 45 -17.64 27.46 -4.15
N GLY A 46 -17.04 26.73 -5.10
CA GLY A 46 -16.32 27.29 -6.24
C GLY A 46 -15.11 28.16 -5.89
N GLN A 47 -14.65 28.14 -4.64
CA GLN A 47 -13.56 28.99 -4.13
C GLN A 47 -12.18 28.54 -4.67
N ALA A 48 -11.25 29.49 -4.72
CA ALA A 48 -9.87 29.18 -5.07
C ALA A 48 -9.27 28.22 -4.00
N GLY A 49 -8.69 27.10 -4.44
CA GLY A 49 -8.13 26.09 -3.53
C GLY A 49 -9.08 24.97 -3.12
N SER A 50 -10.39 25.04 -3.41
CA SER A 50 -11.38 24.00 -3.06
C SER A 50 -10.94 22.59 -3.46
N LYS A 51 -10.39 22.41 -4.67
CA LYS A 51 -9.88 21.11 -5.12
C LYS A 51 -8.80 20.53 -4.19
N ALA A 52 -7.92 21.39 -3.67
CA ALA A 52 -6.86 20.97 -2.77
C ALA A 52 -7.41 20.60 -1.38
N VAL A 53 -8.37 21.38 -0.86
CA VAL A 53 -9.06 21.10 0.40
C VAL A 53 -9.83 19.78 0.29
N LEU A 54 -10.63 19.60 -0.75
CA LEU A 54 -11.39 18.37 -1.01
C LEU A 54 -10.47 17.15 -1.07
N ALA A 55 -9.36 17.22 -1.80
CA ALA A 55 -8.42 16.11 -1.92
C ALA A 55 -7.82 15.73 -0.57
N LYS A 56 -7.38 16.74 0.23
CA LYS A 56 -6.75 16.49 1.53
C LYS A 56 -7.73 15.97 2.58
N LEU A 57 -8.91 16.57 2.65
CA LEU A 57 -9.92 16.15 3.61
C LEU A 57 -10.46 14.75 3.29
N SER A 58 -10.67 14.44 2.00
CA SER A 58 -11.04 13.08 1.56
C SER A 58 -9.98 12.04 1.93
N GLU A 59 -8.69 12.36 1.78
CA GLU A 59 -7.58 11.47 2.18
C GLU A 59 -7.63 11.18 3.68
N VAL A 60 -7.82 12.19 4.51
CA VAL A 60 -7.90 12.04 5.98
C VAL A 60 -9.13 11.23 6.39
N LEU A 61 -10.30 11.53 5.81
CA LEU A 61 -11.55 10.80 6.07
C LEU A 61 -11.44 9.33 5.67
N PHE A 62 -10.82 9.04 4.52
CA PHE A 62 -10.58 7.67 4.09
C PHE A 62 -9.72 6.90 5.09
N VAL A 63 -8.60 7.49 5.54
CA VAL A 63 -7.70 6.86 6.50
C VAL A 63 -8.40 6.61 7.84
N ASP A 64 -9.16 7.58 8.37
CA ASP A 64 -9.87 7.40 9.64
C ASP A 64 -11.00 6.36 9.54
N THR A 65 -11.74 6.36 8.44
CA THR A 65 -12.78 5.36 8.17
C THR A 65 -12.19 3.95 8.07
N LEU A 66 -11.06 3.82 7.36
CA LEU A 66 -10.33 2.57 7.23
C LEU A 66 -9.82 2.06 8.60
N ARG A 67 -9.24 2.94 9.43
CA ARG A 67 -8.81 2.59 10.80
C ARG A 67 -9.97 2.04 11.64
N ARG A 68 -11.15 2.67 11.56
CA ARG A 68 -12.35 2.22 12.29
C ARG A 68 -12.86 0.87 11.78
N TYR A 69 -12.81 0.66 10.47
CA TYR A 69 -13.15 -0.62 9.87
C TYR A 69 -12.21 -1.72 10.36
N ILE A 70 -10.89 -1.50 10.26
CA ILE A 70 -9.86 -2.45 10.71
C ILE A 70 -10.02 -2.78 12.21
N ALA A 71 -10.30 -1.78 13.05
CA ALA A 71 -10.50 -1.99 14.49
C ALA A 71 -11.70 -2.91 14.82
N LYS A 72 -12.67 -3.03 13.91
CA LYS A 72 -13.87 -3.86 14.07
C LYS A 72 -13.81 -5.21 13.36
N LEU A 73 -12.71 -5.50 12.65
CA LEU A 73 -12.55 -6.80 12.01
C LEU A 73 -12.59 -7.92 13.06
N PRO A 74 -13.31 -9.03 12.79
CA PRO A 74 -13.28 -10.20 13.64
C PRO A 74 -11.86 -10.75 13.79
N ASP A 75 -11.53 -11.36 14.94
CA ASP A 75 -10.19 -11.91 15.20
C ASP A 75 -9.83 -13.10 14.29
N ARG A 76 -10.85 -13.73 13.69
CA ARG A 76 -10.66 -14.83 12.73
C ARG A 76 -10.50 -14.38 11.28
N GLU A 77 -10.63 -13.07 11.03
CA GLU A 77 -10.48 -12.51 9.69
C GLU A 77 -9.06 -12.74 9.17
N VAL A 78 -8.94 -12.98 7.87
CA VAL A 78 -7.67 -13.10 7.14
C VAL A 78 -7.60 -12.02 6.07
N GLY A 79 -6.44 -11.84 5.46
CA GLY A 79 -6.21 -10.80 4.46
C GLY A 79 -5.33 -9.68 5.00
N TRP A 80 -4.96 -8.78 4.09
CA TRP A 80 -3.97 -7.74 4.37
C TRP A 80 -4.34 -6.83 5.55
N LEU A 81 -5.61 -6.43 5.65
CA LEU A 81 -6.08 -5.55 6.74
C LEU A 81 -6.03 -6.23 8.11
N ALA A 82 -6.41 -7.49 8.18
CA ALA A 82 -6.31 -8.29 9.40
C ALA A 82 -4.84 -8.53 9.79
N GLY A 83 -3.98 -8.82 8.79
CA GLY A 83 -2.54 -8.94 8.98
C GLY A 83 -1.89 -7.64 9.48
N ALA A 84 -2.30 -6.49 8.97
CA ALA A 84 -1.81 -5.19 9.43
C ALA A 84 -2.19 -4.89 10.89
N ARG A 85 -3.32 -5.44 11.39
CA ARG A 85 -3.75 -5.34 12.79
C ARG A 85 -2.99 -6.32 13.70
N ASP A 86 -2.53 -7.44 13.18
CA ASP A 86 -1.77 -8.42 13.96
C ASP A 86 -0.43 -7.82 14.41
N PRO A 87 -0.06 -7.85 15.69
CA PRO A 87 1.13 -7.16 16.20
C PRO A 87 2.44 -7.61 15.52
N ILE A 88 2.54 -8.87 15.16
CA ILE A 88 3.74 -9.45 14.53
C ILE A 88 3.77 -9.19 13.03
N VAL A 89 2.66 -9.51 12.35
CA VAL A 89 2.54 -9.31 10.90
C VAL A 89 2.56 -7.82 10.57
N GLY A 90 1.85 -6.99 11.34
CA GLY A 90 1.87 -5.53 11.19
C GLY A 90 3.26 -4.93 11.38
N LYS A 91 4.02 -5.39 12.40
CA LYS A 91 5.43 -4.99 12.57
C LYS A 91 6.28 -5.45 11.39
N SER A 92 6.09 -6.68 10.91
CA SER A 92 6.79 -7.19 9.72
C SER A 92 6.50 -6.34 8.49
N LEU A 93 5.23 -6.03 8.23
CA LEU A 93 4.81 -5.17 7.13
C LEU A 93 5.45 -3.77 7.24
N THR A 94 5.45 -3.17 8.44
CA THR A 94 6.07 -1.87 8.68
C THR A 94 7.56 -1.89 8.35
N LEU A 95 8.30 -2.92 8.78
CA LEU A 95 9.71 -3.07 8.47
C LEU A 95 9.96 -3.23 6.97
N LEU A 96 9.21 -4.09 6.31
CA LEU A 96 9.34 -4.34 4.86
C LEU A 96 9.00 -3.10 4.03
N HIS A 97 7.98 -2.31 4.43
CA HIS A 97 7.59 -1.09 3.72
C HIS A 97 8.54 0.08 3.98
N SER A 98 9.05 0.23 5.19
CA SER A 98 9.93 1.35 5.55
C SER A 98 11.36 1.20 5.02
N ARG A 99 11.80 -0.03 4.75
CA ARG A 99 13.14 -0.36 4.27
C ARG A 99 13.07 -1.44 3.19
N ALA A 100 12.31 -1.18 2.13
CA ALA A 100 12.09 -2.16 1.07
C ALA A 100 13.36 -2.52 0.29
N GLU A 101 14.30 -1.58 0.17
CA GLU A 101 15.60 -1.75 -0.46
C GLU A 101 16.57 -2.62 0.35
N HIS A 102 16.38 -2.69 1.66
CA HIS A 102 17.25 -3.45 2.55
C HIS A 102 17.25 -4.95 2.19
N PRO A 103 18.41 -5.64 2.16
CA PRO A 103 18.52 -7.06 1.77
C PRO A 103 17.99 -7.99 2.86
N TRP A 104 16.73 -7.85 3.21
CA TRP A 104 16.06 -8.66 4.22
C TRP A 104 16.20 -10.14 3.97
N THR A 105 16.61 -10.85 5.00
CA THR A 105 16.50 -12.32 5.05
C THR A 105 15.35 -12.74 5.97
N MET A 106 14.84 -13.95 5.75
CA MET A 106 13.81 -14.52 6.64
C MET A 106 14.28 -14.62 8.10
N ALA A 107 15.58 -14.88 8.31
CA ALA A 107 16.17 -14.98 9.63
C ALA A 107 16.21 -13.61 10.35
N GLU A 108 16.62 -12.58 9.63
CA GLU A 108 16.69 -11.21 10.14
C GLU A 108 15.30 -10.67 10.48
N LEU A 109 14.34 -10.79 9.55
CA LEU A 109 12.97 -10.35 9.78
C LEU A 109 12.33 -11.06 10.99
N ALA A 110 12.54 -12.36 11.12
CA ALA A 110 12.04 -13.15 12.26
C ALA A 110 12.66 -12.68 13.59
N LYS A 111 13.96 -12.39 13.60
CA LYS A 111 14.64 -11.81 14.76
C LYS A 111 14.07 -10.47 15.17
N GLU A 112 13.86 -9.56 14.19
CA GLU A 112 13.31 -8.22 14.43
C GLU A 112 11.90 -8.24 15.05
N VAL A 113 11.09 -9.24 14.71
CA VAL A 113 9.73 -9.38 15.27
C VAL A 113 9.63 -10.31 16.45
N GLY A 114 10.76 -10.93 16.88
CA GLY A 114 10.82 -11.79 18.07
C GLY A 114 10.22 -13.18 17.88
N LEU A 115 10.27 -13.75 16.66
CA LEU A 115 9.78 -15.09 16.35
C LEU A 115 10.86 -15.99 15.74
N SER A 116 10.60 -17.29 15.72
CA SER A 116 11.35 -18.24 14.87
C SER A 116 10.96 -18.04 13.40
N ARG A 117 11.83 -18.44 12.47
CA ARG A 117 11.57 -18.37 11.02
C ARG A 117 10.29 -19.10 10.62
N SER A 118 10.07 -20.31 11.17
CA SER A 118 8.88 -21.11 10.88
C SER A 118 7.61 -20.46 11.41
N ALA A 119 7.63 -19.97 12.65
CA ALA A 119 6.47 -19.29 13.25
C ALA A 119 6.08 -18.00 12.51
N LEU A 120 7.09 -17.22 12.08
CA LEU A 120 6.81 -16.02 11.27
C LEU A 120 6.26 -16.40 9.90
N LEU A 121 6.84 -17.38 9.22
CA LEU A 121 6.37 -17.85 7.91
C LEU A 121 4.91 -18.29 7.98
N GLU A 122 4.56 -19.14 8.94
CA GLU A 122 3.20 -19.63 9.13
C GLU A 122 2.22 -18.50 9.42
N ARG A 123 2.54 -17.63 10.40
CA ARG A 123 1.68 -16.53 10.81
C ARG A 123 1.46 -15.52 9.69
N PHE A 124 2.52 -15.11 9.01
CA PHE A 124 2.46 -14.17 7.90
C PHE A 124 1.65 -14.74 6.72
N SER A 125 1.93 -16.00 6.32
CA SER A 125 1.22 -16.66 5.23
C SER A 125 -0.25 -16.92 5.55
N ARG A 126 -0.61 -17.15 6.81
CA ARG A 126 -2.01 -17.28 7.23
C ARG A 126 -2.82 -16.03 6.94
N TYR A 127 -2.26 -14.84 7.17
CA TYR A 127 -2.95 -13.57 6.91
C TYR A 127 -2.86 -13.13 5.46
N LEU A 128 -1.70 -13.26 4.82
CA LEU A 128 -1.43 -12.66 3.51
C LEU A 128 -1.45 -13.67 2.36
N SER A 129 -1.61 -14.97 2.65
CA SER A 129 -1.61 -16.06 1.67
C SER A 129 -0.32 -16.19 0.86
N GLU A 130 0.77 -15.56 1.33
CA GLU A 130 2.09 -15.62 0.72
C GLU A 130 3.21 -15.46 1.76
N PRO A 131 4.43 -16.01 1.50
CA PRO A 131 5.59 -15.84 2.36
C PRO A 131 6.09 -14.38 2.44
N PRO A 132 6.73 -13.95 3.56
CA PRO A 132 7.26 -12.59 3.72
C PRO A 132 8.21 -12.15 2.61
N MET A 133 9.12 -13.02 2.18
CA MET A 133 10.10 -12.67 1.13
C MET A 133 9.47 -12.56 -0.26
N THR A 134 8.42 -13.33 -0.54
CA THR A 134 7.61 -13.20 -1.76
C THR A 134 6.86 -11.87 -1.75
N TYR A 135 6.27 -11.51 -0.62
CA TYR A 135 5.64 -10.20 -0.41
C TYR A 135 6.63 -9.06 -0.67
N LEU A 136 7.85 -9.13 -0.11
CA LEU A 136 8.88 -8.12 -0.32
C LEU A 136 9.25 -7.96 -1.80
N ILE A 137 9.45 -9.06 -2.52
CA ILE A 137 9.73 -9.02 -3.96
C ILE A 137 8.62 -8.27 -4.70
N ARG A 138 7.37 -8.60 -4.43
CA ARG A 138 6.21 -7.96 -5.05
C ARG A 138 6.13 -6.48 -4.69
N LEU A 139 6.36 -6.10 -3.43
CA LEU A 139 6.42 -4.71 -2.97
C LEU A 139 7.48 -3.91 -3.73
N ARG A 140 8.71 -4.44 -3.85
CA ARG A 140 9.80 -3.82 -4.61
C ARG A 140 9.43 -3.56 -6.07
N LEU A 141 8.78 -4.53 -6.71
CA LEU A 141 8.34 -4.40 -8.10
C LEU A 141 7.23 -3.36 -8.27
N GLN A 142 6.32 -3.23 -7.30
CA GLN A 142 5.29 -2.19 -7.29
C GLN A 142 5.90 -0.80 -7.09
N LEU A 143 6.86 -0.65 -6.18
CA LEU A 143 7.61 0.60 -5.99
C LEU A 143 8.37 0.99 -7.26
N ALA A 144 9.01 0.03 -7.92
CA ALA A 144 9.69 0.26 -9.19
C ALA A 144 8.72 0.68 -10.30
N ALA A 145 7.56 0.02 -10.43
CA ALA A 145 6.54 0.37 -11.41
C ALA A 145 6.06 1.82 -11.24
N ARG A 146 5.86 2.25 -9.99
CA ARG A 146 5.56 3.63 -9.65
C ARG A 146 6.68 4.58 -10.07
N ALA A 147 7.94 4.30 -9.70
CA ALA A 147 9.09 5.12 -10.06
C ALA A 147 9.25 5.25 -11.57
N LEU A 148 9.03 4.16 -12.32
CA LEU A 148 9.06 4.15 -13.78
C LEU A 148 8.05 5.09 -14.43
N THR A 149 6.87 5.24 -13.84
CA THR A 149 5.79 6.09 -14.38
C THR A 149 5.90 7.54 -13.91
N ALA A 150 6.28 7.73 -12.65
CA ALA A 150 6.32 9.05 -12.02
C ALA A 150 7.60 9.85 -12.32
N THR A 151 8.67 9.18 -12.78
CA THR A 151 9.98 9.85 -12.97
C THR A 151 10.59 9.55 -14.35
N GLY A 152 11.64 10.33 -14.70
CA GLY A 152 12.47 10.08 -15.87
C GLY A 152 13.69 9.18 -15.61
N ARG A 153 13.86 8.67 -14.38
CA ARG A 153 15.07 7.96 -13.91
C ARG A 153 15.35 6.68 -14.72
N GLY A 154 16.62 6.30 -14.80
CA GLY A 154 17.06 5.09 -15.50
C GLY A 154 16.51 3.81 -14.89
N VAL A 155 16.32 2.76 -15.72
CA VAL A 155 15.84 1.45 -15.23
C VAL A 155 16.81 0.85 -14.22
N VAL A 156 18.12 0.95 -14.49
CA VAL A 156 19.21 0.46 -13.61
C VAL A 156 19.15 1.14 -12.24
N GLU A 157 19.00 2.45 -12.22
CA GLU A 157 18.92 3.27 -11.01
C GLU A 157 17.69 2.86 -10.17
N ILE A 158 16.53 2.75 -10.81
CA ILE A 158 15.30 2.32 -10.13
C ILE A 158 15.44 0.88 -9.58
N ALA A 159 16.07 -0.02 -10.32
CA ALA A 159 16.31 -1.39 -9.87
C ALA A 159 17.18 -1.41 -8.59
N SER A 160 18.25 -0.62 -8.58
CA SER A 160 19.10 -0.48 -7.40
C SER A 160 18.36 0.08 -6.19
N ASP A 161 17.58 1.14 -6.38
CA ASP A 161 16.82 1.80 -5.30
C ASP A 161 15.80 0.89 -4.63
N VAL A 162 15.26 -0.07 -5.38
CA VAL A 162 14.32 -1.04 -4.80
C VAL A 162 15.00 -2.32 -4.33
N GLY A 163 16.34 -2.33 -4.25
CA GLY A 163 17.13 -3.40 -3.65
C GLY A 163 17.41 -4.59 -4.58
N TYR A 164 17.52 -4.37 -5.91
CA TYR A 164 18.02 -5.36 -6.84
C TYR A 164 19.51 -5.10 -7.13
N GLU A 165 20.34 -6.10 -6.93
CA GLU A 165 21.79 -6.04 -7.22
C GLU A 165 22.09 -6.19 -8.73
N SER A 166 21.16 -6.69 -9.52
CA SER A 166 21.34 -6.98 -10.93
C SER A 166 20.14 -6.52 -11.75
N GLU A 167 20.40 -5.69 -12.76
CA GLU A 167 19.41 -5.29 -13.75
C GLU A 167 18.76 -6.48 -14.46
N ALA A 168 19.54 -7.51 -14.76
CA ALA A 168 19.01 -8.70 -15.41
C ALA A 168 18.03 -9.47 -14.52
N ALA A 169 18.29 -9.58 -13.22
CA ALA A 169 17.38 -10.18 -12.25
C ALA A 169 16.10 -9.35 -12.11
N PHE A 170 16.25 -8.02 -12.01
CA PHE A 170 15.14 -7.08 -11.97
C PHE A 170 14.24 -7.20 -13.22
N ASN A 171 14.83 -7.15 -14.42
CA ASN A 171 14.09 -7.22 -15.68
C ASN A 171 13.27 -8.52 -15.79
N ARG A 172 13.84 -9.66 -15.39
CA ARG A 172 13.13 -10.95 -15.37
C ARG A 172 11.97 -10.94 -14.37
N ALA A 173 12.21 -10.47 -13.15
CA ALA A 173 11.19 -10.41 -12.10
C ALA A 173 10.06 -9.44 -12.49
N PHE A 174 10.40 -8.28 -13.00
CA PHE A 174 9.44 -7.25 -13.43
C PHE A 174 8.57 -7.75 -14.60
N LYS A 175 9.18 -8.37 -15.62
CA LYS A 175 8.43 -8.95 -16.74
C LYS A 175 7.47 -10.05 -16.29
N ARG A 176 7.88 -10.88 -15.32
CA ARG A 176 7.03 -11.94 -14.75
C ARG A 176 5.83 -11.36 -14.03
N GLU A 177 6.00 -10.27 -13.26
CA GLU A 177 4.94 -9.62 -12.48
C GLU A 177 3.97 -8.81 -13.33
N PHE A 178 4.49 -8.02 -14.28
CA PHE A 178 3.69 -7.06 -15.06
C PHE A 178 3.48 -7.46 -16.53
N GLY A 179 3.99 -8.59 -16.97
CA GLY A 179 3.88 -9.07 -18.35
C GLY A 179 4.77 -8.35 -19.37
N LEU A 180 5.36 -7.20 -19.00
CA LEU A 180 6.18 -6.36 -19.88
C LEU A 180 7.53 -6.01 -19.22
N PRO A 181 8.61 -5.89 -20.00
CA PRO A 181 9.87 -5.34 -19.51
C PRO A 181 9.69 -3.89 -19.02
N PRO A 182 10.51 -3.40 -18.03
CA PRO A 182 10.35 -2.08 -17.41
C PRO A 182 10.27 -0.92 -18.40
N ALA A 183 11.15 -0.89 -19.40
CA ALA A 183 11.15 0.18 -20.41
C ALA A 183 9.89 0.20 -21.29
N ARG A 184 9.33 -0.98 -21.62
CA ARG A 184 8.05 -1.09 -22.35
C ARG A 184 6.87 -0.72 -21.48
N TYR A 185 6.88 -1.13 -20.21
CA TYR A 185 5.88 -0.76 -19.22
C TYR A 185 5.79 0.76 -19.08
N ARG A 186 6.92 1.46 -18.91
CA ARG A 186 6.99 2.93 -18.85
C ARG A 186 6.35 3.60 -20.09
N ARG A 187 6.71 3.12 -21.28
CA ARG A 187 6.16 3.69 -22.53
C ARG A 187 4.65 3.54 -22.60
N LYS A 188 4.15 2.33 -22.32
CA LYS A 188 2.71 2.05 -22.35
C LYS A 188 1.93 2.95 -21.41
N GLN A 189 2.39 3.09 -20.16
CA GLN A 189 1.71 3.91 -19.16
C GLN A 189 1.70 5.40 -19.49
N ARG A 190 2.77 5.92 -20.11
CA ARG A 190 2.81 7.32 -20.57
C ARG A 190 1.86 7.59 -21.73
N THR A 191 1.67 6.64 -22.61
CA THR A 191 0.72 6.78 -23.73
C THR A 191 -0.72 6.72 -23.24
N GLU A 192 -1.04 5.88 -22.29
CA GLU A 192 -2.38 5.76 -21.69
C GLU A 192 -2.72 6.99 -20.84
N GLY A 193 -1.75 7.53 -20.08
CA GLY A 193 -1.94 8.74 -19.27
C GLY A 193 -2.08 10.04 -20.07
N ASN A 194 -1.63 10.09 -21.34
CA ASN A 194 -1.80 11.25 -22.20
C ASN A 194 -3.15 11.27 -22.97
N ASN A 195 -3.90 10.15 -22.93
CA ASN A 195 -5.18 9.99 -23.62
C ASN A 195 -6.39 10.10 -22.66
N SER A 196 -6.17 10.44 -21.39
CA SER A 196 -7.22 10.65 -20.36
C SER A 196 -7.22 12.09 -19.88
#